data_16326bea627d9cca769b0929e069b2b2
#
_entry.id   16326bea627d9cca769b0929e069b2b2
#
_cell.length_a   1.000
_cell.length_b   1.000
_cell.length_c   1.000
_cell.angle_alpha   90.00
_cell.angle_beta   90.00
_cell.angle_gamma   90.00
#
_symmetry.space_group_name_H-M   'P 1'
#
loop_
_entity.id
_entity.type
_entity.pdbx_description
1 polymer ?
#
loop_
_entity_poly.entity_id
_entity_poly.type
_entity_poly.pdbx_seq_one_letter_code
_entity_poly.pdbx_strand_id
1 'polypeptide(L)'
;MQVPLKINFQSMDPSEAMEARVRERVARLEKLVDSLISCRVTLEAPHKQPHRSHVAIAINITVPGKEIIVKREQRRHETRSDAYQVIRIAFDIAERQLEEYLRISRHDVKTHEGPTYARIIKLYPDQDYGFIETPVHLNVYFHSSAV
;
A
#
# COMPACT_ATOMS: atom_id res chain seq x y z
N MET A 1 -7.75 12.19 -15.58
CA MET A 1 -8.87 11.37 -15.11
C MET A 1 -9.04 11.55 -13.61
N GLN A 2 -10.20 11.98 -13.18
CA GLN A 2 -10.46 12.07 -11.75
C GLN A 2 -10.78 10.66 -11.21
N VAL A 3 -10.03 10.25 -10.20
CA VAL A 3 -10.27 8.99 -9.51
C VAL A 3 -11.56 9.11 -8.70
N PRO A 4 -12.46 8.09 -8.71
CA PRO A 4 -13.62 8.09 -7.84
C PRO A 4 -13.22 8.20 -6.37
N LEU A 5 -13.57 9.31 -5.74
CA LEU A 5 -13.32 9.57 -4.33
C LEU A 5 -14.64 9.58 -3.58
N LYS A 6 -14.73 8.77 -2.52
CA LYS A 6 -15.89 8.74 -1.63
C LYS A 6 -15.45 9.09 -0.22
N ILE A 7 -16.04 10.14 0.34
CA ILE A 7 -15.78 10.59 1.70
C ILE A 7 -17.04 10.37 2.53
N ASN A 8 -16.92 9.59 3.61
CA ASN A 8 -18.01 9.29 4.53
C ASN A 8 -17.71 9.85 5.92
N PHE A 9 -18.70 10.44 6.54
CA PHE A 9 -18.65 10.86 7.95
C PHE A 9 -19.58 9.98 8.75
N GLN A 10 -19.07 9.28 9.77
CA GLN A 10 -19.85 8.40 10.64
C GLN A 10 -19.82 8.94 12.07
N SER A 11 -21.00 9.00 12.71
CA SER A 11 -21.15 9.47 14.11
C SER A 11 -20.59 10.87 14.34
N MET A 12 -20.48 11.68 13.31
CA MET A 12 -20.05 13.06 13.36
C MET A 12 -20.68 13.88 12.23
N ASP A 13 -20.80 15.17 12.42
CA ASP A 13 -21.31 16.08 11.40
C ASP A 13 -20.29 16.25 10.26
N PRO A 14 -20.73 16.30 9.01
CA PRO A 14 -19.85 16.59 7.89
C PRO A 14 -19.15 17.94 8.04
N SER A 15 -17.84 17.96 7.81
CA SER A 15 -17.04 19.17 7.87
C SER A 15 -16.44 19.47 6.51
N GLU A 16 -16.79 20.62 5.94
CA GLU A 16 -16.26 21.07 4.64
C GLU A 16 -14.74 21.26 4.69
N ALA A 17 -14.22 21.73 5.83
CA ALA A 17 -12.79 21.94 6.01
C ALA A 17 -12.01 20.60 6.01
N MET A 18 -12.53 19.58 6.67
CA MET A 18 -11.95 18.22 6.67
C MET A 18 -12.03 17.59 5.28
N GLU A 19 -13.18 17.74 4.62
CA GLU A 19 -13.37 17.25 3.26
C GLU A 19 -12.36 17.90 2.28
N ALA A 20 -12.17 19.20 2.37
CA ALA A 20 -11.20 19.92 1.55
C ALA A 20 -9.77 19.40 1.79
N ARG A 21 -9.41 19.14 3.02
CA ARG A 21 -8.10 18.59 3.37
C ARG A 21 -7.90 17.19 2.82
N VAL A 22 -8.93 16.34 2.91
CA VAL A 22 -8.89 14.98 2.35
C VAL A 22 -8.74 15.05 0.82
N ARG A 23 -9.50 15.91 0.15
CA ARG A 23 -9.40 16.08 -1.31
C ARG A 23 -8.02 16.55 -1.76
N GLU A 24 -7.41 17.46 -1.03
CA GLU A 24 -6.04 17.92 -1.28
C GLU A 24 -5.03 16.77 -1.19
N ARG A 25 -5.14 15.94 -0.17
CA ARG A 25 -4.24 14.80 0.02
C ARG A 25 -4.47 13.71 -1.04
N VAL A 26 -5.71 13.44 -1.41
CA VAL A 26 -6.03 12.48 -2.49
C VAL A 26 -5.47 12.97 -3.83
N ALA A 27 -5.53 14.25 -4.12
CA ALA A 27 -4.93 14.82 -5.33
C ALA A 27 -3.41 14.56 -5.39
N ARG A 28 -2.73 14.58 -4.26
CA ARG A 28 -1.30 14.19 -4.19
C ARG A 28 -1.09 12.71 -4.49
N LEU A 29 -1.98 11.82 -4.00
CA LEU A 29 -1.92 10.39 -4.31
C LEU A 29 -2.15 10.14 -5.81
N GLU A 30 -3.07 10.84 -6.43
CA GLU A 30 -3.32 10.74 -7.88
C GLU A 30 -2.10 11.12 -8.72
N LYS A 31 -1.31 12.10 -8.27
CA LYS A 31 -0.06 12.47 -8.93
C LYS A 31 1.05 11.45 -8.74
N LEU A 32 1.05 10.76 -7.62
CA LEU A 32 2.04 9.74 -7.29
C LEU A 32 1.80 8.44 -8.08
N VAL A 33 0.55 8.05 -8.27
CA VAL A 33 0.16 6.77 -8.89
C VAL A 33 -0.88 7.00 -9.97
N ASP A 34 -0.50 6.80 -11.23
CA ASP A 34 -1.41 6.93 -12.38
C ASP A 34 -2.46 5.81 -12.44
N SER A 35 -2.16 4.67 -11.84
CA SER A 35 -3.02 3.48 -11.85
C SER A 35 -4.01 3.38 -10.71
N LEU A 36 -4.23 4.47 -9.98
CA LEU A 36 -5.19 4.52 -8.87
C LEU A 36 -6.62 4.29 -9.39
N ILE A 37 -7.30 3.25 -8.88
CA ILE A 37 -8.64 2.88 -9.34
C ILE A 37 -9.71 3.64 -8.55
N SER A 38 -9.64 3.61 -7.22
CA SER A 38 -10.59 4.28 -6.34
C SER A 38 -9.97 4.62 -4.98
N CYS A 39 -10.58 5.59 -4.31
CA CYS A 39 -10.20 5.95 -2.95
C CYS A 39 -11.46 6.18 -2.13
N ARG A 40 -11.54 5.55 -0.97
CA ARG A 40 -12.60 5.75 0.00
C ARG A 40 -12.01 6.19 1.32
N VAL A 41 -12.52 7.28 1.85
CA VAL A 41 -12.08 7.81 3.15
C VAL A 41 -13.29 7.86 4.08
N THR A 42 -13.18 7.26 5.25
CA THR A 42 -14.19 7.28 6.27
C THR A 42 -13.64 7.97 7.52
N LEU A 43 -14.34 9.00 7.97
CA LEU A 43 -14.04 9.73 9.21
C LEU A 43 -15.11 9.38 10.24
N GLU A 44 -14.70 8.94 11.41
CA GLU A 44 -15.59 8.48 12.46
C GLU A 44 -15.21 9.09 13.82
N ALA A 45 -16.23 9.49 14.57
CA ALA A 45 -16.07 9.85 15.98
C ALA A 45 -16.64 8.74 16.85
N PRO A 46 -15.84 7.72 17.25
CA PRO A 46 -16.35 6.48 17.86
C PRO A 46 -16.94 6.64 19.25
N HIS A 47 -16.74 7.77 19.91
CA HIS A 47 -17.27 7.99 21.27
C HIS A 47 -17.99 9.32 21.41
N LYS A 48 -19.26 9.25 21.82
CA LYS A 48 -20.10 10.38 22.16
C LYS A 48 -19.72 11.01 23.51
N GLN A 49 -18.46 11.33 23.73
CA GLN A 49 -18.09 12.09 24.92
C GLN A 49 -17.94 13.57 24.58
N PRO A 50 -18.71 14.46 25.22
CA PRO A 50 -18.77 15.87 24.85
C PRO A 50 -17.47 16.66 25.05
N HIS A 51 -16.46 16.08 25.70
CA HIS A 51 -15.19 16.76 25.99
C HIS A 51 -13.95 16.15 25.30
N ARG A 52 -14.09 15.09 24.48
CA ARG A 52 -12.98 14.45 23.80
C ARG A 52 -13.41 14.00 22.41
N SER A 53 -13.23 14.86 21.44
CA SER A 53 -13.43 14.50 20.04
C SER A 53 -12.26 13.62 19.58
N HIS A 54 -12.39 12.31 19.77
CA HIS A 54 -11.49 11.35 19.12
C HIS A 54 -11.99 11.13 17.71
N VAL A 55 -11.15 11.40 16.73
CA VAL A 55 -11.45 11.14 15.34
C VAL A 55 -10.63 9.94 14.88
N ALA A 56 -11.29 8.96 14.30
CA ALA A 56 -10.68 7.85 13.61
C ALA A 56 -10.84 8.04 12.10
N ILE A 57 -9.82 7.67 11.34
CA ILE A 57 -9.83 7.71 9.89
C ILE A 57 -9.53 6.32 9.34
N ALA A 58 -10.27 5.92 8.31
CA ALA A 58 -9.99 4.74 7.51
C ALA A 58 -9.86 5.16 6.05
N ILE A 59 -8.74 4.84 5.43
CA ILE A 59 -8.46 5.11 4.03
C ILE A 59 -8.37 3.77 3.31
N ASN A 60 -9.20 3.59 2.29
CA ASN A 60 -9.19 2.41 1.45
C ASN A 60 -8.86 2.83 0.02
N ILE A 61 -7.73 2.35 -0.49
CA ILE A 61 -7.20 2.69 -1.79
C ILE A 61 -7.12 1.42 -2.63
N THR A 62 -7.76 1.43 -3.80
CA THR A 62 -7.70 0.31 -4.73
C THR A 62 -6.75 0.64 -5.87
N VAL A 63 -5.77 -0.23 -6.07
CA VAL A 63 -4.82 -0.21 -7.18
C VAL A 63 -4.86 -1.58 -7.88
N PRO A 64 -4.37 -1.70 -9.12
CA PRO A 64 -4.37 -2.99 -9.81
C PRO A 64 -3.67 -4.08 -9.00
N GLY A 65 -4.38 -5.17 -8.72
CA GLY A 65 -3.87 -6.33 -8.01
C GLY A 65 -3.72 -6.18 -6.50
N LYS A 66 -4.03 -5.01 -5.92
CA LYS A 66 -3.87 -4.78 -4.48
C LYS A 66 -4.88 -3.77 -3.95
N GLU A 67 -5.24 -3.94 -2.69
CA GLU A 67 -6.02 -2.98 -1.91
C GLU A 67 -5.19 -2.55 -0.70
N ILE A 68 -5.06 -1.24 -0.53
CA ILE A 68 -4.31 -0.65 0.60
C ILE A 68 -5.32 -0.07 1.58
N ILE A 69 -5.26 -0.56 2.82
CA ILE A 69 -6.14 -0.11 3.90
C ILE A 69 -5.28 0.51 5.00
N VAL A 70 -5.54 1.77 5.32
CA VAL A 70 -4.89 2.49 6.40
C VAL A 70 -5.95 2.90 7.42
N LYS A 71 -5.75 2.49 8.67
CA LYS A 71 -6.61 2.89 9.78
C LYS A 71 -5.79 3.60 10.84
N ARG A 72 -6.25 4.75 11.27
CA ARG A 72 -5.59 5.53 12.32
C ARG A 72 -6.63 6.11 13.28
N GLU A 73 -6.36 5.96 14.55
CA GLU A 73 -7.19 6.52 15.62
C GLU A 73 -6.33 7.42 16.49
N GLN A 74 -6.92 8.51 16.94
CA GLN A 74 -6.28 9.43 17.87
C GLN A 74 -6.04 8.75 19.23
N ARG A 75 -4.81 8.79 19.73
CA ARG A 75 -4.46 8.19 21.02
C ARG A 75 -4.96 9.03 22.19
N ARG A 76 -5.43 8.37 23.27
CA ARG A 76 -5.98 9.02 24.47
C ARG A 76 -5.05 10.04 25.15
N HIS A 77 -3.75 9.94 24.95
CA HIS A 77 -2.74 10.77 25.62
C HIS A 77 -2.26 11.97 24.79
N GLU A 78 -2.71 12.08 23.55
CA GLU A 78 -2.37 13.22 22.72
C GLU A 78 -3.37 14.35 22.95
N THR A 79 -3.06 15.20 23.91
CA THR A 79 -3.92 16.31 24.34
C THR A 79 -4.08 17.44 23.31
N ARG A 80 -3.36 17.40 22.22
CA ARG A 80 -3.37 18.43 21.16
C ARG A 80 -3.49 17.88 19.76
N SER A 81 -3.85 16.61 19.56
CA SER A 81 -4.00 16.11 18.21
C SER A 81 -5.35 16.58 17.66
N ASP A 82 -5.27 17.55 16.81
CA ASP A 82 -6.32 18.00 15.94
C ASP A 82 -6.71 16.87 14.97
N ALA A 83 -7.98 16.79 14.58
CA ALA A 83 -8.45 15.87 13.53
C ALA A 83 -7.63 15.98 12.25
N TYR A 84 -7.15 17.17 11.91
CA TYR A 84 -6.28 17.41 10.75
C TYR A 84 -4.94 16.68 10.86
N GLN A 85 -4.40 16.54 12.04
CA GLN A 85 -3.14 15.80 12.27
C GLN A 85 -3.34 14.31 12.04
N VAL A 86 -4.47 13.74 12.47
CA VAL A 86 -4.82 12.34 12.22
C VAL A 86 -4.95 12.07 10.72
N ILE A 87 -5.62 12.97 9.99
CA ILE A 87 -5.75 12.92 8.54
C ILE A 87 -4.35 12.95 7.89
N ARG A 88 -3.50 13.88 8.28
CA ARG A 88 -2.14 14.02 7.74
C ARG A 88 -1.31 12.76 7.95
N ILE A 89 -1.30 12.21 9.16
CA ILE A 89 -0.53 11.01 9.50
C ILE A 89 -1.03 9.81 8.69
N ALA A 90 -2.35 9.62 8.59
CA ALA A 90 -2.93 8.52 7.84
C ALA A 90 -2.59 8.58 6.35
N PHE A 91 -2.65 9.76 5.75
CA PHE A 91 -2.26 9.94 4.35
C PHE A 91 -0.75 9.80 4.12
N ASP A 92 0.10 10.20 5.07
CA ASP A 92 1.54 9.97 4.99
C ASP A 92 1.86 8.47 4.97
N ILE A 93 1.14 7.67 5.77
CA ILE A 93 1.25 6.20 5.76
C ILE A 93 0.77 5.65 4.42
N ALA A 94 -0.36 6.14 3.90
CA ALA A 94 -0.91 5.72 2.61
C ALA A 94 0.06 6.02 1.45
N GLU A 95 0.66 7.20 1.42
CA GLU A 95 1.67 7.59 0.44
C GLU A 95 2.86 6.63 0.48
N ARG A 96 3.35 6.31 1.67
CA ARG A 96 4.48 5.39 1.87
C ARG A 96 4.17 3.97 1.36
N GLN A 97 2.96 3.47 1.62
CA GLN A 97 2.52 2.16 1.12
C GLN A 97 2.36 2.14 -0.40
N LEU A 98 1.89 3.24 -0.99
CA LEU A 98 1.80 3.39 -2.44
C LEU A 98 3.18 3.45 -3.10
N GLU A 99 4.13 4.15 -2.51
CA GLU A 99 5.53 4.18 -2.97
C GLU A 99 6.14 2.78 -2.95
N GLU A 100 5.90 2.02 -1.90
CA GLU A 100 6.34 0.63 -1.79
C GLU A 100 5.69 -0.27 -2.86
N TYR A 101 4.39 -0.10 -3.09
CA TYR A 101 3.67 -0.80 -4.16
C TYR A 101 4.29 -0.51 -5.53
N LEU A 102 4.59 0.75 -5.83
CA LEU A 102 5.23 1.14 -7.09
C LEU A 102 6.63 0.56 -7.22
N ARG A 103 7.40 0.54 -6.15
CA ARG A 103 8.74 -0.03 -6.12
C ARG A 103 8.72 -1.51 -6.45
N ILE A 104 7.84 -2.27 -5.83
CA ILE A 104 7.66 -3.72 -6.07
C ILE A 104 7.19 -3.97 -7.49
N SER A 105 6.21 -3.21 -7.99
CA SER A 105 5.71 -3.35 -9.36
C SER A 105 6.78 -3.08 -10.42
N ARG A 106 7.64 -2.11 -10.19
CA ARG A 106 8.77 -1.80 -11.08
C ARG A 106 9.83 -2.90 -11.07
N HIS A 107 10.09 -3.50 -9.91
CA HIS A 107 11.00 -4.63 -9.80
C HIS A 107 10.46 -5.88 -10.50
N ASP A 108 9.18 -6.17 -10.34
CA ASP A 108 8.54 -7.31 -11.00
C ASP A 108 8.59 -7.19 -12.52
N VAL A 109 8.42 -5.99 -13.07
CA VAL A 109 8.55 -5.72 -14.51
C VAL A 109 9.98 -5.87 -14.99
N LYS A 110 10.97 -5.46 -14.22
CA LYS A 110 12.39 -5.57 -14.57
C LYS A 110 12.92 -7.01 -14.54
N THR A 111 12.36 -7.88 -13.69
CA THR A 111 12.76 -9.28 -13.61
C THR A 111 12.32 -10.11 -14.82
N HIS A 112 11.36 -9.63 -15.61
CA HIS A 112 10.88 -10.34 -16.81
C HIS A 112 11.56 -9.92 -18.12
N GLU A 113 12.34 -8.85 -18.13
CA GLU A 113 12.94 -8.31 -19.36
C GLU A 113 14.37 -8.80 -19.67
N GLY A 114 14.97 -9.63 -18.82
CA GLY A 114 16.32 -10.15 -19.04
C GLY A 114 16.33 -11.62 -19.42
N PRO A 115 17.25 -12.05 -20.32
CA PRO A 115 17.46 -13.47 -20.53
C PRO A 115 17.90 -14.10 -19.21
N THR A 116 17.13 -15.05 -18.74
CA THR A 116 17.38 -15.74 -17.48
C THR A 116 18.46 -16.79 -17.70
N TYR A 117 19.72 -16.43 -17.52
CA TYR A 117 20.81 -17.39 -17.53
C TYR A 117 20.98 -17.97 -16.13
N ALA A 118 20.88 -19.30 -16.05
CA ALA A 118 21.22 -20.04 -14.86
C ALA A 118 22.51 -20.82 -15.12
N ARG A 119 23.39 -20.86 -14.15
CA ARG A 119 24.66 -21.60 -14.24
C ARG A 119 24.52 -22.92 -13.47
N ILE A 120 24.89 -24.01 -14.13
CA ILE A 120 24.99 -25.31 -13.47
C ILE A 120 26.22 -25.31 -12.57
N ILE A 121 26.02 -25.45 -11.26
CA ILE A 121 27.12 -25.44 -10.26
C ILE A 121 27.48 -26.84 -9.78
N LYS A 122 26.53 -27.76 -9.77
CA LYS A 122 26.73 -29.17 -9.43
C LYS A 122 25.86 -30.06 -10.29
N LEU A 123 26.46 -31.12 -10.79
CA LEU A 123 25.77 -32.13 -11.56
C LEU A 123 26.11 -33.52 -11.00
N TYR A 124 25.06 -34.31 -10.73
CA TYR A 124 25.20 -35.69 -10.28
C TYR A 124 24.56 -36.63 -11.29
N PRO A 125 25.31 -37.01 -12.36
CA PRO A 125 24.74 -37.82 -13.44
C PRO A 125 24.32 -39.21 -13.01
N ASP A 126 24.95 -39.78 -11.98
CA ASP A 126 24.60 -41.08 -11.42
C ASP A 126 23.30 -41.12 -10.65
N GLN A 127 22.81 -39.95 -10.23
CA GLN A 127 21.58 -39.80 -9.47
C GLN A 127 20.51 -38.99 -10.20
N ASP A 128 20.76 -38.62 -11.45
CA ASP A 128 19.84 -37.91 -12.34
C ASP A 128 19.35 -36.56 -11.81
N TYR A 129 20.15 -35.85 -11.02
CA TYR A 129 19.81 -34.52 -10.54
C TYR A 129 21.02 -33.58 -10.56
N GLY A 130 20.74 -32.29 -10.36
CA GLY A 130 21.77 -31.28 -10.23
C GLY A 130 21.24 -30.00 -9.62
N PHE A 131 22.13 -29.04 -9.47
CA PHE A 131 21.82 -27.70 -8.94
C PHE A 131 22.23 -26.63 -9.93
N ILE A 132 21.38 -25.65 -10.11
CA ILE A 132 21.65 -24.45 -10.89
C ILE A 132 21.66 -23.21 -9.98
N GLU A 133 22.57 -22.32 -10.23
CA GLU A 133 22.62 -21.01 -9.59
C GLU A 133 21.91 -19.99 -10.48
N THR A 134 20.92 -19.31 -9.93
CA THR A 134 20.23 -18.22 -10.61
C THR A 134 21.02 -16.92 -10.51
N PRO A 135 20.72 -15.90 -11.35
CA PRO A 135 21.40 -14.60 -11.26
C PRO A 135 21.29 -13.89 -9.91
N VAL A 136 20.33 -14.28 -9.09
CA VAL A 136 20.15 -13.77 -7.72
C VAL A 136 20.82 -14.65 -6.66
N HIS A 137 21.76 -15.51 -7.07
CA HIS A 137 22.51 -16.41 -6.19
C HIS A 137 21.67 -17.41 -5.40
N LEU A 138 20.53 -17.83 -5.96
CA LEU A 138 19.70 -18.89 -5.39
C LEU A 138 20.07 -20.23 -6.04
N ASN A 139 20.28 -21.25 -5.25
CA ASN A 139 20.51 -22.60 -5.71
C ASN A 139 19.17 -23.32 -5.90
N VAL A 140 18.90 -23.75 -7.11
CA VAL A 140 17.66 -24.45 -7.46
C VAL A 140 17.99 -25.89 -7.87
N TYR A 141 17.28 -26.84 -7.25
CA TYR A 141 17.35 -28.25 -7.60
C TYR A 141 16.61 -28.51 -8.92
N PHE A 142 17.20 -29.34 -9.78
CA PHE A 142 16.52 -29.86 -10.97
C PHE A 142 16.76 -31.37 -11.11
N HIS A 143 15.81 -32.07 -11.70
CA HIS A 143 15.88 -33.47 -12.01
C HIS A 143 16.02 -33.66 -13.52
N SER A 144 16.69 -34.74 -13.96
CA SER A 144 16.90 -35.02 -15.39
C SER A 144 15.60 -35.13 -16.19
N SER A 145 14.50 -35.52 -15.55
CA SER A 145 13.18 -35.56 -16.18
C SER A 145 12.58 -34.19 -16.48
N ALA A 146 13.13 -33.11 -15.93
CA ALA A 146 12.68 -31.73 -16.14
C ALA A 146 13.40 -31.06 -17.33
N VAL A 147 14.33 -31.70 -17.94
CA VAL A 147 15.13 -31.17 -19.08
C VAL A 147 14.54 -31.61 -20.40
#